data_0f797428dc80aa7dc69a0d793119e67b
#
_entry.id   0f797428dc80aa7dc69a0d793119e67b
#
_cell.length_a   1.000
_cell.length_b   1.000
_cell.length_c   1.000
_cell.angle_alpha   90.00
_cell.angle_beta   90.00
_cell.angle_gamma   90.00
#
_symmetry.space_group_name_H-M   'P 1'
#
loop_
_entity.id
_entity.type
_entity.pdbx_description
1 polymer ?
#
loop_
_entity_poly.entity_id
_entity_poly.type
_entity_poly.pdbx_seq_one_letter_code
_entity_poly.pdbx_strand_id
1 'polypeptide(L)'
;MHVEGDSMMPTLHNDDIVLIDVGRRSPTPPGIFVLHDGMGLVAKRLEHIPNSDPPAVRVISDNPLYPAYERTADEIRIIGRIRWFAREI
;
A
#
# COMPACT_ATOMS: atom_id res chain seq x y z
N MET A 1 8.43 -2.03 -10.28
CA MET A 1 8.68 -0.88 -9.40
C MET A 1 9.66 -1.29 -8.31
N HIS A 2 10.56 -0.40 -7.96
CA HIS A 2 11.47 -0.58 -6.83
C HIS A 2 10.86 0.06 -5.59
N VAL A 3 11.00 -0.61 -4.46
CA VAL A 3 10.59 -0.06 -3.16
C VAL A 3 11.68 0.89 -2.66
N GLU A 4 11.28 2.07 -2.24
CA GLU A 4 12.19 3.04 -1.62
C GLU A 4 11.86 3.21 -0.15
N GLY A 5 12.89 3.24 0.68
CA GLY A 5 12.73 3.45 2.11
C GLY A 5 12.40 2.17 2.87
N ASP A 6 12.04 2.35 4.14
CA ASP A 6 11.89 1.26 5.09
C ASP A 6 10.49 1.16 5.71
N SER A 7 9.51 1.91 5.20
CA SER A 7 8.18 1.96 5.80
C SER A 7 7.44 0.63 5.78
N MET A 8 7.81 -0.28 4.89
CA MET A 8 7.18 -1.60 4.79
C MET A 8 8.05 -2.73 5.36
N MET A 9 9.16 -2.41 6.00
CA MET A 9 9.95 -3.44 6.67
C MET A 9 9.18 -4.00 7.88
N PRO A 10 9.30 -5.28 8.15
CA PRO A 10 10.22 -6.25 7.50
C PRO A 10 9.64 -6.92 6.25
N THR A 11 8.43 -6.59 5.84
CA THR A 11 7.76 -7.26 4.72
C THR A 11 8.42 -6.95 3.39
N LEU A 12 8.64 -5.66 3.10
CA LEU A 12 9.36 -5.19 1.92
C LEU A 12 10.54 -4.37 2.37
N HIS A 13 11.66 -4.53 1.67
CA HIS A 13 12.90 -3.81 1.97
C HIS A 13 13.20 -2.80 0.87
N ASN A 14 14.02 -1.82 1.19
CA ASN A 14 14.52 -0.88 0.20
C ASN A 14 15.17 -1.64 -0.97
N ASP A 15 14.88 -1.20 -2.19
CA ASP A 15 15.35 -1.80 -3.45
C ASP A 15 14.69 -3.12 -3.83
N ASP A 16 13.75 -3.64 -3.05
CA ASP A 16 12.94 -4.77 -3.50
C ASP A 16 12.21 -4.40 -4.79
N ILE A 17 12.09 -5.36 -5.69
CA ILE A 17 11.31 -5.20 -6.92
C ILE A 17 9.95 -5.82 -6.67
N VAL A 18 8.88 -5.08 -6.99
CA VAL A 18 7.52 -5.57 -6.81
C VAL A 18 6.80 -5.66 -8.15
N LEU A 19 6.00 -6.71 -8.30
CA LEU A 19 5.08 -6.88 -9.42
C LEU A 19 3.70 -6.40 -8.99
N ILE A 20 3.12 -5.53 -9.80
CA ILE A 20 1.86 -4.85 -9.50
C ILE A 20 0.79 -5.36 -10.45
N ASP A 21 -0.32 -5.83 -9.89
CA ASP A 21 -1.50 -6.18 -10.67
C ASP A 21 -2.39 -4.93 -10.78
N VAL A 22 -2.29 -4.23 -11.89
CA VAL A 22 -3.04 -2.99 -12.12
C VAL A 22 -4.54 -3.21 -12.34
N GLY A 23 -4.95 -4.46 -12.52
CA GLY A 23 -6.36 -4.84 -12.57
C GLY A 23 -7.01 -4.97 -11.21
N ARG A 24 -6.22 -4.95 -10.14
CA ARG A 24 -6.67 -5.11 -8.77
C ARG A 24 -6.46 -3.83 -7.98
N ARG A 25 -7.44 -2.94 -8.04
CA ARG A 25 -7.36 -1.61 -7.41
C ARG A 25 -8.33 -1.42 -6.26
N SER A 26 -9.07 -2.47 -5.87
CA SER A 26 -9.92 -2.42 -4.70
C SER A 26 -9.13 -2.80 -3.45
N PRO A 27 -9.31 -2.12 -2.31
CA PRO A 27 -8.65 -2.48 -1.06
C PRO A 27 -9.23 -3.73 -0.39
N THR A 28 -10.17 -4.40 -1.05
CA THR A 28 -10.81 -5.62 -0.56
C THR A 28 -10.48 -6.78 -1.50
N PRO A 29 -9.99 -7.93 -1.01
CA PRO A 29 -9.56 -8.17 0.37
C PRO A 29 -8.32 -7.37 0.74
N PRO A 30 -8.03 -7.20 2.05
CA PRO A 30 -6.84 -6.46 2.50
C PRO A 30 -5.56 -7.03 1.92
N GLY A 31 -4.59 -6.18 1.67
CA GLY A 31 -3.30 -6.58 1.13
C GLY A 31 -2.39 -5.38 0.96
N ILE A 32 -1.31 -5.58 0.22
CA ILE A 32 -0.32 -4.55 -0.04
C ILE A 32 -0.54 -4.00 -1.44
N PHE A 33 -0.56 -2.68 -1.55
CA PHE A 33 -0.86 -1.98 -2.79
C PHE A 33 0.16 -0.90 -3.06
N VAL A 34 0.30 -0.55 -4.33
CA VAL A 34 0.96 0.69 -4.72
C VAL A 34 -0.11 1.75 -4.89
N LEU A 35 0.10 2.89 -4.28
CA LEU A 35 -0.81 4.03 -4.37
C LEU A 35 -0.03 5.32 -4.49
N HIS A 36 -0.72 6.36 -4.96
CA HIS A 36 -0.17 7.70 -5.04
C HIS A 36 -0.57 8.45 -3.76
N ASP A 37 0.41 8.98 -3.03
CA ASP A 37 0.18 9.64 -1.74
C ASP A 37 0.12 11.17 -1.84
N GLY A 38 0.10 11.71 -3.05
CA GLY A 38 0.16 13.15 -3.31
C GLY A 38 1.55 13.64 -3.65
N MET A 39 2.60 12.90 -3.29
CA MET A 39 4.00 13.24 -3.58
C MET A 39 4.64 12.24 -4.55
N GLY A 40 4.19 11.01 -4.55
CA GLY A 40 4.73 9.97 -5.40
C GLY A 40 4.08 8.63 -5.14
N LEU A 41 4.66 7.57 -5.70
CA LEU A 41 4.16 6.22 -5.51
C LEU A 41 4.76 5.61 -4.25
N VAL A 42 3.90 5.01 -3.45
CA VAL A 42 4.30 4.33 -2.22
C VAL A 42 3.64 2.97 -2.13
N ALA A 43 4.29 2.03 -1.44
CA ALA A 43 3.73 0.73 -1.11
C ALA A 43 3.19 0.80 0.32
N LYS A 44 1.94 0.41 0.52
CA LYS A 44 1.28 0.40 1.82
C LYS A 44 0.33 -0.77 1.91
N ARG A 45 0.06 -1.20 3.14
CA ARG A 45 -1.00 -2.15 3.40
C ARG A 45 -2.31 -1.38 3.51
N LEU A 46 -3.32 -1.85 2.81
CA LEU A 46 -4.64 -1.21 2.81
C LEU A 46 -5.69 -2.16 3.35
N GLU A 47 -6.61 -1.63 4.15
CA GLU A 47 -7.80 -2.35 4.57
C GLU A 47 -9.00 -1.41 4.55
N HIS A 48 -10.12 -1.91 4.04
CA HIS A 48 -11.36 -1.16 4.05
C HIS A 48 -11.94 -1.13 5.47
N ILE A 49 -12.40 0.04 5.90
CA ILE A 49 -13.04 0.20 7.22
C ILE A 49 -14.52 -0.10 7.05
N PRO A 50 -15.02 -1.21 7.67
CA PRO A 50 -16.44 -1.57 7.53
C PRO A 50 -17.36 -0.50 8.07
N ASN A 51 -18.52 -0.36 7.43
CA ASN A 51 -19.59 0.55 7.86
C ASN A 51 -19.15 2.02 7.97
N SER A 52 -18.14 2.42 7.20
CA SER A 52 -17.73 3.81 7.12
C SER A 52 -18.56 4.55 6.06
N ASP A 53 -18.92 5.78 6.35
CA ASP A 53 -19.67 6.64 5.44
C ASP A 53 -19.16 8.09 5.57
N PRO A 54 -18.47 8.62 4.54
CA PRO A 54 -18.16 7.96 3.27
C PRO A 54 -17.19 6.79 3.45
N PRO A 55 -17.11 5.86 2.49
CA PRO A 55 -16.20 4.72 2.59
C PRO A 55 -14.77 5.17 2.86
N ALA A 56 -14.16 4.56 3.87
CA ALA A 56 -12.81 4.91 4.30
C ALA A 56 -11.88 3.70 4.25
N VAL A 57 -10.59 3.99 4.13
CA VAL A 57 -9.54 3.01 4.03
C VAL A 57 -8.46 3.34 5.04
N ARG A 58 -8.00 2.33 5.76
CA ARG A 58 -6.84 2.45 6.64
C ARG A 58 -5.58 2.18 5.83
N VAL A 59 -4.63 3.11 5.91
CA VAL A 59 -3.34 3.05 5.22
C VAL A 59 -2.27 2.73 6.26
N ILE A 60 -1.63 1.58 6.12
CA ILE A 60 -0.74 1.03 7.15
C ILE A 60 0.63 0.79 6.58
N SER A 61 1.65 1.26 7.31
CA SER A 61 3.03 0.86 7.08
C SER A 61 3.32 -0.34 7.97
N ASP A 62 3.89 -1.41 7.38
CA ASP A 62 4.21 -2.61 8.16
C ASP A 62 5.29 -2.34 9.21
N ASN A 63 6.13 -1.33 8.98
CA ASN A 63 7.10 -0.88 9.96
C ASN A 63 6.37 -0.07 11.04
N PRO A 64 6.39 -0.53 12.31
CA PRO A 64 5.63 0.13 13.37
C PRO A 64 6.15 1.52 13.76
N LEU A 65 7.31 1.92 13.25
CA LEU A 65 7.82 3.28 13.45
C LEU A 65 7.00 4.32 12.69
N TYR A 66 6.19 3.90 11.70
CA TYR A 66 5.36 4.79 10.91
C TYR A 66 3.90 4.63 11.32
N PRO A 67 3.23 5.71 11.73
CA PRO A 67 1.83 5.60 12.15
C PRO A 67 0.90 5.31 11.00
N ALA A 68 -0.14 4.52 11.27
CA ALA A 68 -1.22 4.31 10.32
C ALA A 68 -2.10 5.58 10.25
N TYR A 69 -2.76 5.76 9.12
CA TYR A 69 -3.72 6.84 8.96
C TYR A 69 -4.91 6.38 8.14
N GLU A 70 -5.97 7.16 8.16
CA GLU A 70 -7.20 6.87 7.44
C GLU A 70 -7.44 7.93 6.36
N ARG A 71 -7.97 7.47 5.23
CA ARG A 71 -8.41 8.36 4.15
C ARG A 71 -9.73 7.83 3.61
N THR A 72 -10.55 8.72 3.08
CA THR A 72 -11.73 8.29 2.33
C THR A 72 -11.29 7.65 1.03
N ALA A 73 -12.10 6.73 0.51
CA ALA A 73 -11.76 5.97 -0.68
C ALA A 73 -11.48 6.87 -1.90
N ASP A 74 -12.11 8.04 -1.97
CA ASP A 74 -11.91 8.99 -3.05
C ASP A 74 -10.65 9.85 -2.89
N GLU A 75 -10.04 9.86 -1.70
CA GLU A 75 -8.81 10.59 -1.45
C GLU A 75 -7.55 9.82 -1.83
N ILE A 76 -7.65 8.51 -2.04
CA ILE A 76 -6.50 7.69 -2.42
C ILE A 76 -6.63 7.22 -3.85
N ARG A 77 -5.47 7.17 -4.52
CA ARG A 77 -5.39 6.66 -5.88
C ARG A 77 -4.59 5.37 -5.86
N ILE A 78 -5.29 4.25 -5.90
CA ILE A 78 -4.67 2.92 -5.91
C ILE A 78 -4.23 2.60 -7.34
N ILE A 79 -2.95 2.27 -7.50
CA ILE A 79 -2.39 1.88 -8.80
C ILE A 79 -2.62 0.40 -9.03
N GLY A 80 -2.44 -0.43 -8.02
CA GLY A 80 -2.67 -1.86 -8.12
C GLY A 80 -2.19 -2.61 -6.89
N ARG A 81 -2.54 -3.90 -6.85
CA ARG A 81 -2.15 -4.80 -5.77
C ARG A 81 -0.77 -5.38 -6.05
N ILE A 82 0.08 -5.40 -5.03
CA ILE A 82 1.37 -6.07 -5.12
C ILE A 82 1.13 -7.57 -4.97
N ARG A 83 1.58 -8.34 -5.95
CA ARG A 83 1.40 -9.81 -5.99
C ARG A 83 2.67 -10.57 -5.70
N TRP A 84 3.81 -9.98 -5.99
CA TRP A 84 5.11 -10.62 -5.92
C TRP A 84 6.15 -9.61 -5.52
N PHE A 85 7.22 -10.09 -4.91
CA PHE A 85 8.43 -9.29 -4.77
C PHE A 85 9.65 -10.14 -5.05
N ALA A 86 10.75 -9.49 -5.46
CA ALA A 86 12.05 -10.11 -5.64
C ALA A 86 13.09 -9.26 -4.94
N ARG A 87 14.10 -9.90 -4.41
CA ARG A 87 15.16 -9.23 -3.63
C ARG A 87 16.51 -9.78 -4.05
N GLU A 88 17.45 -8.87 -4.25
CA GLU A 88 18.83 -9.23 -4.46
C GLU A 88 19.45 -9.72 -3.15
N ILE A 89 20.33 -10.70 -3.29
CA ILE A 89 21.13 -11.18 -2.16
C ILE A 89 22.30 -10.24 -1.92
#